data_3f16337790e3ca7b0abd74be203607b0
#
_entry.id   3f16337790e3ca7b0abd74be203607b0
#
_cell.length_a   1.000
_cell.length_b   1.000
_cell.length_c   1.000
_cell.angle_alpha   90.00
_cell.angle_beta   90.00
_cell.angle_gamma   90.00
#
_symmetry.space_group_name_H-M   'P 1'
#
loop_
_entity.id
_entity.type
_entity.pdbx_description
1 polymer ?
#
loop_
_entity_poly.entity_id
_entity_poly.type
_entity_poly.pdbx_seq_one_letter_code
_entity_poly.pdbx_strand_id
1 'polypeptide(L)'
;MESRNESRVSNFNEGRLPDSKAGVTSPGRADEIRLLFVGDIVGKPGVDVTCKAIPVLREQHELDLVVVNGENAENGSGITKAIFNRLRDHGVDGVTLGDHIYRKREIIPILESDAPVIRPANYPPEAPGREWMTLITTSGVPFCVVSLIGRVFMKPADCPFHAADRIWSQLPKKRGGVLVDFHAEATSDKQLLGRYLDGRASAVLGTHTHV
;
A
#
# COMPACT_ATOMS: atom_id res chain seq x y z
N MET A 1 46.24 -35.08 -27.96
CA MET A 1 44.82 -35.11 -28.37
C MET A 1 44.05 -34.17 -27.52
N GLU A 2 43.94 -32.92 -27.99
CA GLU A 2 43.19 -31.84 -27.36
C GLU A 2 41.77 -31.89 -27.87
N SER A 3 40.78 -31.91 -27.01
CA SER A 3 39.38 -31.62 -27.37
C SER A 3 38.93 -30.36 -26.64
N ARG A 4 38.80 -29.28 -27.39
CA ARG A 4 38.22 -28.00 -26.99
C ARG A 4 36.72 -28.17 -26.71
N ASN A 5 36.31 -27.69 -25.56
CA ASN A 5 34.91 -27.58 -25.16
C ASN A 5 34.48 -26.12 -25.39
N GLU A 6 33.75 -25.86 -26.46
CA GLU A 6 33.22 -24.55 -26.77
C GLU A 6 31.91 -24.33 -25.99
N SER A 7 31.95 -23.36 -25.09
CA SER A 7 30.77 -22.88 -24.37
C SER A 7 29.84 -22.10 -25.29
N ARG A 8 28.64 -22.63 -25.53
CA ARG A 8 27.54 -21.91 -26.17
C ARG A 8 26.98 -20.84 -25.25
N VAL A 9 27.24 -19.59 -25.60
CA VAL A 9 26.51 -18.44 -25.03
C VAL A 9 25.19 -18.36 -25.78
N SER A 10 24.09 -18.61 -25.09
CA SER A 10 22.74 -18.42 -25.64
C SER A 10 22.39 -16.94 -25.64
N ASN A 11 22.18 -16.39 -26.83
CA ASN A 11 21.64 -15.05 -27.06
C ASN A 11 20.24 -14.96 -26.46
N PHE A 12 20.06 -14.10 -25.45
CA PHE A 12 18.74 -13.66 -25.01
C PHE A 12 18.15 -12.77 -26.11
N ASN A 13 17.11 -13.27 -26.75
CA ASN A 13 16.33 -12.57 -27.73
C ASN A 13 15.53 -11.46 -27.04
N GLU A 14 15.80 -10.20 -27.36
CA GLU A 14 15.02 -9.06 -26.94
C GLU A 14 13.60 -9.18 -27.53
N GLY A 15 12.70 -9.74 -26.75
CA GLY A 15 11.28 -9.83 -27.06
C GLY A 15 10.66 -8.43 -27.09
N ARG A 16 10.47 -7.92 -28.31
CA ARG A 16 9.69 -6.73 -28.62
C ARG A 16 8.27 -6.92 -28.07
N LEU A 17 7.86 -6.09 -27.13
CA LEU A 17 6.48 -6.05 -26.64
C LEU A 17 5.54 -5.73 -27.81
N PRO A 18 4.39 -6.39 -27.94
CA PRO A 18 3.46 -6.10 -29.02
C PRO A 18 2.84 -4.71 -28.85
N ASP A 19 2.87 -3.91 -29.91
CA ASP A 19 2.15 -2.64 -30.03
C ASP A 19 0.63 -2.90 -29.93
N SER A 20 0.05 -2.73 -28.75
CA SER A 20 -1.40 -2.77 -28.57
C SER A 20 -2.01 -1.38 -28.77
N LYS A 21 -2.05 -0.92 -30.02
CA LYS A 21 -3.01 0.11 -30.45
C LYS A 21 -4.29 -0.58 -30.92
N ALA A 22 -5.10 -1.05 -30.00
CA ALA A 22 -6.50 -1.30 -30.23
C ALA A 22 -7.26 -0.42 -29.24
N GLY A 23 -7.90 0.62 -29.75
CA GLY A 23 -8.79 1.47 -28.98
C GLY A 23 -10.00 0.66 -28.49
N VAL A 24 -9.88 0.12 -27.27
CA VAL A 24 -11.01 -0.38 -26.52
C VAL A 24 -11.60 0.85 -25.84
N THR A 25 -12.67 1.40 -26.40
CA THR A 25 -13.55 2.33 -25.68
C THR A 25 -14.20 1.55 -24.56
N SER A 26 -13.72 1.73 -23.33
CA SER A 26 -14.30 1.14 -22.14
C SER A 26 -15.74 1.66 -21.95
N PRO A 27 -16.73 0.78 -21.66
CA PRO A 27 -18.06 1.21 -21.27
C PRO A 27 -17.99 2.05 -20.00
N GLY A 28 -18.86 3.04 -19.88
CA GLY A 28 -18.87 4.15 -18.94
C GLY A 28 -18.37 3.85 -17.53
N ARG A 29 -17.40 4.61 -17.11
CA ARG A 29 -16.57 4.56 -15.89
C ARG A 29 -17.31 4.94 -14.59
N ALA A 30 -18.64 4.97 -14.58
CA ALA A 30 -19.42 5.53 -13.46
C ALA A 30 -19.33 4.69 -12.16
N ASP A 31 -19.01 3.38 -12.25
CA ASP A 31 -19.09 2.46 -11.12
C ASP A 31 -17.77 1.75 -10.77
N GLU A 32 -16.65 2.12 -11.41
CA GLU A 32 -15.33 1.48 -11.20
C GLU A 32 -14.35 2.45 -10.53
N ILE A 33 -13.68 1.99 -9.47
CA ILE A 33 -12.56 2.70 -8.81
C ILE A 33 -11.28 1.93 -9.10
N ARG A 34 -10.29 2.56 -9.73
CA ARG A 34 -8.98 2.01 -10.02
C ARG A 34 -7.97 2.48 -8.99
N LEU A 35 -7.54 1.56 -8.14
CA LEU A 35 -6.61 1.82 -7.07
C LEU A 35 -5.32 1.04 -7.29
N LEU A 36 -4.19 1.73 -7.22
CA LEU A 36 -2.87 1.12 -7.09
C LEU A 36 -2.48 1.05 -5.62
N PHE A 37 -2.13 -0.14 -5.15
CA PHE A 37 -1.47 -0.32 -3.86
C PHE A 37 -0.03 -0.77 -4.07
N VAL A 38 0.92 -0.04 -3.48
CA VAL A 38 2.34 -0.41 -3.46
C VAL A 38 2.66 -0.92 -2.05
N GLY A 39 3.05 -2.19 -1.94
CA GLY A 39 3.51 -2.78 -0.68
C GLY A 39 4.79 -2.10 -0.17
N ASP A 40 5.42 -2.72 0.81
CA ASP A 40 6.55 -2.13 1.54
C ASP A 40 7.62 -1.49 0.64
N ILE A 41 7.66 -0.15 0.64
CA ILE A 41 8.72 0.61 -0.05
C ILE A 41 9.98 0.54 0.80
N VAL A 42 11.06 -0.07 0.28
CA VAL A 42 12.30 -0.29 1.02
C VAL A 42 13.40 0.64 0.57
N GLY A 43 13.81 1.54 1.46
CA GLY A 43 14.96 2.42 1.30
C GLY A 43 14.89 3.35 0.09
N LYS A 44 16.00 4.05 -0.17
CA LYS A 44 16.10 5.01 -1.27
C LYS A 44 15.77 4.39 -2.65
N PRO A 45 16.25 3.19 -3.01
CA PRO A 45 15.90 2.59 -4.31
C PRO A 45 14.39 2.37 -4.48
N GLY A 46 13.71 1.88 -3.43
CA GLY A 46 12.26 1.70 -3.42
C GLY A 46 11.52 3.02 -3.60
N VAL A 47 11.92 4.05 -2.87
CA VAL A 47 11.35 5.40 -3.03
C VAL A 47 11.58 5.95 -4.43
N ASP A 48 12.81 5.82 -4.98
CA ASP A 48 13.15 6.34 -6.30
C ASP A 48 12.33 5.68 -7.42
N VAL A 49 12.18 4.34 -7.39
CA VAL A 49 11.40 3.63 -8.40
C VAL A 49 9.90 3.94 -8.27
N THR A 50 9.38 4.00 -7.05
CA THR A 50 7.98 4.34 -6.78
C THR A 50 7.65 5.74 -7.32
N CYS A 51 8.45 6.74 -6.99
CA CYS A 51 8.25 8.12 -7.47
C CYS A 51 8.31 8.22 -9.01
N LYS A 52 9.14 7.43 -9.68
CA LYS A 52 9.22 7.42 -11.15
C LYS A 52 8.05 6.69 -11.79
N ALA A 53 7.60 5.60 -11.19
CA ALA A 53 6.57 4.74 -11.76
C ALA A 53 5.15 5.31 -11.59
N ILE A 54 4.83 5.92 -10.45
CA ILE A 54 3.47 6.36 -10.12
C ILE A 54 2.87 7.29 -11.19
N PRO A 55 3.54 8.37 -11.66
CA PRO A 55 2.95 9.26 -12.66
C PRO A 55 2.60 8.53 -13.95
N VAL A 56 3.50 7.62 -14.40
CA VAL A 56 3.30 6.82 -15.62
C VAL A 56 2.15 5.82 -15.45
N LEU A 57 2.13 5.08 -14.33
CA LEU A 57 1.08 4.11 -14.07
C LEU A 57 -0.28 4.78 -13.87
N ARG A 58 -0.30 5.96 -13.25
CA ARG A 58 -1.53 6.74 -13.06
C ARG A 58 -2.16 7.13 -14.39
N GLU A 59 -1.37 7.59 -15.34
CA GLU A 59 -1.82 7.91 -16.70
C GLU A 59 -2.21 6.63 -17.47
N GLN A 60 -1.33 5.63 -17.47
CA GLN A 60 -1.47 4.40 -18.26
C GLN A 60 -2.71 3.57 -17.86
N HIS A 61 -3.01 3.52 -16.57
CA HIS A 61 -4.11 2.76 -16.00
C HIS A 61 -5.28 3.64 -15.56
N GLU A 62 -5.20 4.95 -15.78
CA GLU A 62 -6.22 5.93 -15.38
C GLU A 62 -6.60 5.76 -13.90
N LEU A 63 -5.61 5.69 -13.00
CA LEU A 63 -5.82 5.42 -11.59
C LEU A 63 -6.53 6.57 -10.87
N ASP A 64 -7.55 6.23 -10.09
CA ASP A 64 -8.25 7.17 -9.21
C ASP A 64 -7.45 7.43 -7.94
N LEU A 65 -6.83 6.39 -7.37
CA LEU A 65 -6.11 6.46 -6.10
C LEU A 65 -4.80 5.67 -6.15
N VAL A 66 -3.80 6.18 -5.44
CA VAL A 66 -2.53 5.50 -5.18
C VAL A 66 -2.26 5.48 -3.68
N VAL A 67 -2.18 4.29 -3.10
CA VAL A 67 -1.83 4.07 -1.69
C VAL A 67 -0.54 3.27 -1.61
N VAL A 68 0.34 3.63 -0.68
CA VAL A 68 1.64 2.96 -0.53
C VAL A 68 1.89 2.61 0.94
N ASN A 69 2.54 1.49 1.21
CA ASN A 69 3.13 1.23 2.52
C ASN A 69 4.54 1.80 2.57
N GLY A 70 4.74 2.81 3.43
CA GLY A 70 5.99 3.58 3.53
C GLY A 70 6.84 3.26 4.75
N GLU A 71 6.53 2.21 5.53
CA GLU A 71 7.18 1.97 6.82
C GLU A 71 8.68 1.68 6.75
N ASN A 72 9.17 1.21 5.60
CA ASN A 72 10.57 0.87 5.37
C ASN A 72 11.31 1.84 4.43
N ALA A 73 10.69 2.98 4.12
CA ALA A 73 11.16 3.93 3.12
C ALA A 73 12.50 4.61 3.47
N GLU A 74 12.77 4.86 4.76
CA GLU A 74 14.04 5.44 5.21
C GLU A 74 15.02 4.35 5.64
N ASN A 75 15.92 3.98 4.72
CA ASN A 75 16.99 2.99 4.95
C ASN A 75 16.48 1.64 5.51
N GLY A 76 15.28 1.21 5.07
CA GLY A 76 14.68 -0.05 5.50
C GLY A 76 13.98 0.01 6.86
N SER A 77 13.79 1.19 7.48
CA SER A 77 13.14 1.28 8.79
C SER A 77 12.60 2.68 9.09
N GLY A 78 11.29 2.83 9.03
CA GLY A 78 10.57 4.09 9.23
C GLY A 78 10.46 4.92 7.96
N ILE A 79 9.79 6.06 8.08
CA ILE A 79 9.63 7.06 7.03
C ILE A 79 9.94 8.45 7.61
N THR A 80 10.61 9.29 6.84
CA THR A 80 10.90 10.68 7.19
C THR A 80 9.86 11.63 6.59
N LYS A 81 9.77 12.84 7.14
CA LYS A 81 8.93 13.92 6.57
C LYS A 81 9.30 14.20 5.11
N ALA A 82 10.61 14.23 4.81
CA ALA A 82 11.09 14.47 3.46
C ALA A 82 10.62 13.40 2.46
N ILE A 83 10.70 12.11 2.85
CA ILE A 83 10.23 11.01 2.01
C ILE A 83 8.70 11.05 1.86
N PHE A 84 7.97 11.30 2.96
CA PHE A 84 6.51 11.46 2.89
C PHE A 84 6.10 12.54 1.89
N ASN A 85 6.68 13.73 2.00
CA ASN A 85 6.38 14.83 1.07
C ASN A 85 6.75 14.46 -0.36
N ARG A 86 7.91 13.84 -0.57
CA ARG A 86 8.36 13.39 -1.89
C ARG A 86 7.38 12.41 -2.54
N LEU A 87 6.87 11.43 -1.79
CA LEU A 87 5.85 10.51 -2.27
C LEU A 87 4.56 11.25 -2.66
N ARG A 88 4.11 12.19 -1.81
CA ARG A 88 2.95 13.04 -2.10
C ARG A 88 3.12 13.86 -3.38
N ASP A 89 4.27 14.49 -3.56
CA ASP A 89 4.60 15.31 -4.73
C ASP A 89 4.60 14.49 -6.05
N HIS A 90 4.77 13.16 -5.95
CA HIS A 90 4.73 12.26 -7.11
C HIS A 90 3.39 11.51 -7.27
N GLY A 91 2.33 11.97 -6.58
CA GLY A 91 0.98 11.48 -6.81
C GLY A 91 0.54 10.31 -5.91
N VAL A 92 1.20 10.08 -4.78
CA VAL A 92 0.66 9.18 -3.74
C VAL A 92 -0.48 9.88 -3.02
N ASP A 93 -1.65 9.26 -2.94
CA ASP A 93 -2.83 9.82 -2.26
C ASP A 93 -2.87 9.47 -0.78
N GLY A 94 -2.33 8.32 -0.38
CA GLY A 94 -2.31 7.88 1.01
C GLY A 94 -1.13 7.00 1.34
N VAL A 95 -0.70 7.06 2.62
CA VAL A 95 0.42 6.25 3.13
C VAL A 95 -0.06 5.42 4.31
N THR A 96 0.17 4.11 4.26
CA THR A 96 0.04 3.20 5.39
C THR A 96 1.39 2.90 6.01
N LEU A 97 1.40 2.51 7.27
CA LEU A 97 2.61 2.18 8.02
C LEU A 97 2.38 0.89 8.82
N GLY A 98 3.48 0.25 9.23
CA GLY A 98 3.49 -0.99 9.99
C GLY A 98 4.27 -0.87 11.31
N ASP A 99 5.07 -1.88 11.67
CA ASP A 99 5.74 -1.96 12.98
C ASP A 99 6.99 -1.07 13.11
N HIS A 100 7.46 -0.48 12.02
CA HIS A 100 8.53 0.52 12.03
C HIS A 100 8.05 1.98 12.08
N ILE A 101 6.74 2.21 12.22
CA ILE A 101 6.11 3.53 12.13
C ILE A 101 6.80 4.63 12.95
N TYR A 102 7.23 4.34 14.19
CA TYR A 102 7.83 5.33 15.09
C TYR A 102 9.37 5.30 15.10
N ARG A 103 10.02 4.60 14.16
CA ARG A 103 11.48 4.56 14.06
C ARG A 103 12.09 5.92 13.75
N LYS A 104 11.38 6.78 13.03
CA LYS A 104 11.76 8.17 12.74
C LYS A 104 10.77 9.10 13.44
N ARG A 105 11.18 9.70 14.55
CA ARG A 105 10.29 10.53 15.37
C ARG A 105 9.71 11.74 14.64
N GLU A 106 10.37 12.23 13.60
CA GLU A 106 9.92 13.36 12.78
C GLU A 106 8.61 13.09 12.01
N ILE A 107 8.17 11.83 11.91
CA ILE A 107 6.87 11.50 11.32
C ILE A 107 5.70 11.80 12.27
N ILE A 108 5.93 11.85 13.58
CA ILE A 108 4.87 11.98 14.59
C ILE A 108 4.03 13.25 14.35
N PRO A 109 4.59 14.45 14.16
CA PRO A 109 3.78 15.63 13.88
C PRO A 109 2.93 15.52 12.59
N ILE A 110 3.36 14.72 11.62
CA ILE A 110 2.59 14.47 10.40
C ILE A 110 1.45 13.48 10.68
N LEU A 111 1.71 12.44 11.46
CA LEU A 111 0.69 11.48 11.90
C LEU A 111 -0.44 12.13 12.70
N GLU A 112 -0.12 13.16 13.47
CA GLU A 112 -1.08 13.93 14.30
C GLU A 112 -1.78 15.05 13.52
N SER A 113 -1.39 15.30 12.27
CA SER A 113 -2.03 16.27 11.37
C SER A 113 -3.12 15.62 10.51
N ASP A 114 -3.73 16.43 9.62
CA ASP A 114 -4.69 15.94 8.62
C ASP A 114 -4.02 15.29 7.39
N ALA A 115 -2.71 15.10 7.41
CA ALA A 115 -1.98 14.46 6.33
C ALA A 115 -2.48 13.02 6.09
N PRO A 116 -2.55 12.55 4.82
CA PRO A 116 -3.08 11.24 4.51
C PRO A 116 -2.05 10.12 4.79
N VAL A 117 -1.74 9.96 6.07
CA VAL A 117 -0.91 8.88 6.60
C VAL A 117 -1.56 8.31 7.86
N ILE A 118 -1.55 6.99 8.00
CA ILE A 118 -2.22 6.27 9.08
C ILE A 118 -1.32 5.25 9.74
N ARG A 119 -1.62 4.98 11.02
CA ARG A 119 -1.01 3.92 11.82
C ARG A 119 -1.85 2.64 11.81
N PRO A 120 -1.28 1.50 12.21
CA PRO A 120 -2.09 0.32 12.50
C PRO A 120 -3.16 0.60 13.55
N ALA A 121 -4.42 0.26 13.23
CA ALA A 121 -5.57 0.58 14.07
C ALA A 121 -5.64 -0.24 15.37
N ASN A 122 -4.91 -1.35 15.43
CA ASN A 122 -4.80 -2.18 16.64
C ASN A 122 -3.57 -1.86 17.49
N TYR A 123 -2.96 -0.69 17.32
CA TYR A 123 -2.07 -0.10 18.33
C TYR A 123 -2.90 0.55 19.46
N PRO A 124 -2.29 0.79 20.64
CA PRO A 124 -2.97 1.45 21.74
C PRO A 124 -3.63 2.76 21.30
N PRO A 125 -4.80 3.12 21.83
CA PRO A 125 -5.52 4.34 21.45
C PRO A 125 -4.70 5.62 21.59
N GLU A 126 -3.78 5.66 22.55
CA GLU A 126 -2.89 6.80 22.84
C GLU A 126 -1.72 6.92 21.83
N ALA A 127 -1.51 5.92 20.99
CA ALA A 127 -0.44 5.95 19.99
C ALA A 127 -0.69 7.08 18.97
N PRO A 128 0.33 7.90 18.62
CA PRO A 128 0.17 8.99 17.69
C PRO A 128 -0.31 8.52 16.31
N GLY A 129 -1.25 9.26 15.74
CA GLY A 129 -1.74 9.03 14.38
C GLY A 129 -3.15 8.48 14.29
N ARG A 130 -3.75 8.66 13.12
CA ARG A 130 -5.09 8.16 12.81
C ARG A 130 -5.04 6.68 12.44
N GLU A 131 -6.13 5.99 12.69
CA GLU A 131 -6.28 4.55 12.47
C GLU A 131 -6.76 4.20 11.06
N TRP A 132 -7.42 5.15 10.42
CA TRP A 132 -7.94 5.05 9.07
C TRP A 132 -8.01 6.43 8.42
N MET A 133 -8.14 6.48 7.11
CA MET A 133 -8.31 7.71 6.34
C MET A 133 -9.36 7.55 5.26
N THR A 134 -9.97 8.67 4.87
CA THR A 134 -10.81 8.74 3.67
C THR A 134 -10.04 9.50 2.58
N LEU A 135 -9.91 8.89 1.43
CA LEU A 135 -9.40 9.49 0.21
C LEU A 135 -10.57 9.78 -0.72
N ILE A 136 -10.43 10.81 -1.55
CA ILE A 136 -11.47 11.16 -2.53
C ILE A 136 -10.96 10.79 -3.91
N THR A 137 -11.72 9.95 -4.62
CA THR A 137 -11.41 9.56 -6.01
C THR A 137 -11.53 10.75 -6.96
N THR A 138 -11.02 10.60 -8.18
CA THR A 138 -11.16 11.61 -9.24
C THR A 138 -12.62 11.93 -9.57
N SER A 139 -13.55 10.99 -9.35
CA SER A 139 -15.00 11.16 -9.51
C SER A 139 -15.71 11.73 -8.26
N GLY A 140 -14.95 12.06 -7.19
CA GLY A 140 -15.51 12.61 -5.96
C GLY A 140 -16.08 11.57 -4.98
N VAL A 141 -15.87 10.28 -5.22
CA VAL A 141 -16.35 9.20 -4.35
C VAL A 141 -15.40 9.00 -3.17
N PRO A 142 -15.86 9.01 -1.90
CA PRO A 142 -15.04 8.70 -0.75
C PRO A 142 -14.62 7.22 -0.75
N PHE A 143 -13.33 6.96 -0.52
CA PHE A 143 -12.77 5.62 -0.40
C PHE A 143 -11.95 5.50 0.90
N CYS A 144 -12.20 4.46 1.69
CA CYS A 144 -11.56 4.32 3.01
C CYS A 144 -10.33 3.42 2.93
N VAL A 145 -9.29 3.79 3.67
CA VAL A 145 -8.08 2.98 3.85
C VAL A 145 -7.88 2.75 5.34
N VAL A 146 -7.64 1.50 5.73
CA VAL A 146 -7.39 1.05 7.11
C VAL A 146 -6.05 0.33 7.14
N SER A 147 -5.22 0.57 8.15
CA SER A 147 -4.04 -0.24 8.43
C SER A 147 -4.27 -1.07 9.67
N LEU A 148 -3.85 -2.33 9.63
CA LEU A 148 -3.86 -3.27 10.76
C LEU A 148 -2.52 -4.00 10.83
N ILE A 149 -2.15 -4.47 12.02
CA ILE A 149 -0.93 -5.26 12.21
C ILE A 149 -1.26 -6.65 12.76
N GLY A 150 -0.54 -7.66 12.29
CA GLY A 150 -0.63 -9.04 12.77
C GLY A 150 -0.08 -9.22 14.18
N ARG A 151 -0.25 -10.42 14.73
CA ARG A 151 0.20 -10.76 16.09
C ARG A 151 1.17 -11.93 16.13
N VAL A 152 1.04 -12.87 15.19
CA VAL A 152 1.89 -14.06 15.14
C VAL A 152 3.28 -13.65 14.64
N PHE A 153 4.31 -13.86 15.47
CA PHE A 153 5.70 -13.45 15.25
C PHE A 153 5.93 -11.93 15.16
N MET A 154 4.95 -11.14 15.59
CA MET A 154 4.99 -9.67 15.61
C MET A 154 5.12 -9.15 17.04
N LYS A 155 5.44 -7.85 17.17
CA LYS A 155 5.39 -7.19 18.48
C LYS A 155 3.96 -7.18 19.02
N PRO A 156 3.78 -7.17 20.35
CA PRO A 156 2.45 -7.12 20.95
C PRO A 156 1.61 -5.97 20.40
N ALA A 157 0.41 -6.30 19.96
CA ALA A 157 -0.63 -5.37 19.54
C ALA A 157 -2.01 -5.93 19.95
N ASP A 158 -3.02 -5.08 19.95
CA ASP A 158 -4.39 -5.51 20.21
C ASP A 158 -4.91 -6.43 19.09
N CYS A 159 -6.05 -7.08 19.35
CA CYS A 159 -6.66 -7.98 18.39
C CYS A 159 -7.06 -7.26 17.09
N PRO A 160 -6.51 -7.61 15.91
CA PRO A 160 -6.85 -6.95 14.66
C PRO A 160 -8.31 -7.15 14.26
N PHE A 161 -8.95 -8.24 14.64
CA PHE A 161 -10.36 -8.51 14.38
C PHE A 161 -11.27 -7.54 15.16
N HIS A 162 -11.00 -7.35 16.44
CA HIS A 162 -11.74 -6.40 17.28
C HIS A 162 -11.50 -4.96 16.80
N ALA A 163 -10.28 -4.62 16.43
CA ALA A 163 -9.97 -3.31 15.87
C ALA A 163 -10.71 -3.09 14.54
N ALA A 164 -10.75 -4.08 13.67
CA ALA A 164 -11.53 -4.01 12.44
C ALA A 164 -13.01 -3.73 12.72
N ASP A 165 -13.65 -4.47 13.62
CA ASP A 165 -15.06 -4.25 13.97
C ASP A 165 -15.32 -2.85 14.51
N ARG A 166 -14.45 -2.38 15.39
CA ARG A 166 -14.52 -1.02 15.95
C ARG A 166 -14.42 0.04 14.83
N ILE A 167 -13.45 -0.10 13.93
CA ILE A 167 -13.26 0.83 12.82
C ILE A 167 -14.48 0.81 11.88
N TRP A 168 -15.00 -0.37 11.53
CA TRP A 168 -16.16 -0.47 10.63
C TRP A 168 -17.37 0.31 11.11
N SER A 169 -17.57 0.41 12.44
CA SER A 169 -18.64 1.20 13.03
C SER A 169 -18.46 2.72 12.85
N GLN A 170 -17.23 3.17 12.58
CA GLN A 170 -16.86 4.58 12.45
C GLN A 170 -16.74 5.04 10.99
N LEU A 171 -16.54 4.11 10.04
CA LEU A 171 -16.37 4.45 8.64
C LEU A 171 -17.62 5.14 8.05
N PRO A 172 -17.45 6.10 7.13
CA PRO A 172 -18.57 6.72 6.43
C PRO A 172 -19.50 5.68 5.82
N LYS A 173 -20.82 5.84 6.00
CA LYS A 173 -21.83 4.92 5.43
C LYS A 173 -21.84 4.94 3.91
N LYS A 174 -21.69 6.13 3.32
CA LYS A 174 -21.56 6.31 1.87
C LYS A 174 -20.08 6.33 1.51
N ARG A 175 -19.58 5.24 0.92
CA ARG A 175 -18.21 5.08 0.45
C ARG A 175 -18.18 4.14 -0.75
N GLY A 176 -17.21 4.35 -1.64
CA GLY A 176 -16.99 3.50 -2.82
C GLY A 176 -16.30 2.18 -2.49
N GLY A 177 -15.62 2.10 -1.33
CA GLY A 177 -14.96 0.88 -0.90
C GLY A 177 -14.07 1.06 0.33
N VAL A 178 -13.45 -0.05 0.74
CA VAL A 178 -12.48 -0.10 1.85
C VAL A 178 -11.28 -0.96 1.42
N LEU A 179 -10.08 -0.39 1.45
CA LEU A 179 -8.82 -1.11 1.39
C LEU A 179 -8.31 -1.34 2.81
N VAL A 180 -7.88 -2.55 3.10
CA VAL A 180 -7.15 -2.89 4.32
C VAL A 180 -5.72 -3.27 3.95
N ASP A 181 -4.75 -2.54 4.47
CA ASP A 181 -3.34 -2.95 4.51
C ASP A 181 -3.13 -3.74 5.81
N PHE A 182 -2.90 -5.04 5.68
CA PHE A 182 -2.65 -5.91 6.82
C PHE A 182 -1.18 -6.28 6.91
N HIS A 183 -0.47 -5.55 7.75
CA HIS A 183 0.96 -5.68 7.97
C HIS A 183 1.24 -6.84 8.93
N ALA A 184 1.54 -8.03 8.41
CA ALA A 184 1.66 -9.24 9.21
C ALA A 184 2.76 -10.18 8.71
N GLU A 185 3.47 -10.84 9.64
CA GLU A 185 4.47 -11.85 9.32
C GLU A 185 3.80 -13.15 8.85
N ALA A 186 2.91 -13.69 9.67
CA ALA A 186 2.34 -15.00 9.41
C ALA A 186 1.30 -15.00 8.28
N THR A 187 1.44 -15.92 7.33
CA THR A 187 0.44 -16.17 6.28
C THR A 187 -0.93 -16.50 6.85
N SER A 188 -0.97 -17.23 7.99
CA SER A 188 -2.22 -17.53 8.69
C SER A 188 -2.97 -16.28 9.14
N ASP A 189 -2.28 -15.28 9.70
CA ASP A 189 -2.89 -14.01 10.08
C ASP A 189 -3.52 -13.34 8.85
N LYS A 190 -2.77 -13.25 7.75
CA LYS A 190 -3.23 -12.64 6.48
C LYS A 190 -4.48 -13.34 5.93
N GLN A 191 -4.47 -14.67 5.88
CA GLN A 191 -5.60 -15.43 5.38
C GLN A 191 -6.84 -15.34 6.27
N LEU A 192 -6.66 -15.41 7.59
CA LEU A 192 -7.76 -15.32 8.54
C LEU A 192 -8.44 -13.96 8.51
N LEU A 193 -7.66 -12.86 8.50
CA LEU A 193 -8.24 -11.52 8.41
C LEU A 193 -8.93 -11.29 7.06
N GLY A 194 -8.35 -11.76 5.97
CA GLY A 194 -8.96 -11.68 4.65
C GLY A 194 -10.33 -12.36 4.61
N ARG A 195 -10.43 -13.57 5.16
CA ARG A 195 -11.72 -14.31 5.29
C ARG A 195 -12.70 -13.63 6.24
N TYR A 196 -12.21 -13.07 7.34
CA TYR A 196 -13.05 -12.37 8.32
C TYR A 196 -13.70 -11.11 7.74
N LEU A 197 -13.00 -10.43 6.84
CA LEU A 197 -13.45 -9.21 6.21
C LEU A 197 -14.09 -9.44 4.82
N ASP A 198 -14.24 -10.70 4.41
CA ASP A 198 -14.95 -11.04 3.17
C ASP A 198 -16.37 -10.50 3.17
N GLY A 199 -16.79 -9.88 2.06
CA GLY A 199 -18.05 -9.16 1.93
C GLY A 199 -18.14 -7.81 2.67
N ARG A 200 -17.09 -7.42 3.44
CA ARG A 200 -17.01 -6.14 4.19
C ARG A 200 -15.98 -5.19 3.57
N ALA A 201 -14.80 -5.67 3.24
CA ALA A 201 -13.74 -4.91 2.59
C ALA A 201 -13.76 -5.14 1.07
N SER A 202 -13.36 -4.13 0.30
CA SER A 202 -13.15 -4.27 -1.15
C SER A 202 -11.86 -5.03 -1.47
N ALA A 203 -10.82 -4.85 -0.62
CA ALA A 203 -9.57 -5.60 -0.69
C ALA A 203 -8.92 -5.67 0.70
N VAL A 204 -8.28 -6.81 0.99
CA VAL A 204 -7.36 -7.00 2.12
C VAL A 204 -6.03 -7.45 1.54
N LEU A 205 -5.01 -6.61 1.63
CA LEU A 205 -3.69 -6.86 1.06
C LEU A 205 -2.67 -7.02 2.19
N GLY A 206 -1.82 -8.04 2.07
CA GLY A 206 -0.79 -8.34 3.05
C GLY A 206 0.52 -7.61 2.75
N THR A 207 1.15 -7.06 3.78
CA THR A 207 2.48 -6.44 3.73
C THR A 207 3.42 -7.05 4.77
N HIS A 208 4.63 -6.56 4.97
CA HIS A 208 5.68 -6.96 5.90
C HIS A 208 6.68 -7.97 5.32
N THR A 209 6.26 -9.09 4.77
CA THR A 209 7.17 -10.18 4.36
C THR A 209 7.92 -9.91 3.06
N HIS A 210 7.61 -8.84 2.36
CA HIS A 210 8.24 -8.42 1.07
C HIS A 210 8.13 -9.48 -0.05
N VAL A 211 7.07 -10.28 -0.05
CA VAL A 211 6.76 -11.33 -1.04
C VAL A 211 5.35 -11.21 -1.54
#